data_3797eb2b1e87209ef55ddc1ee3bbaf3b
#
_entry.id   3797eb2b1e87209ef55ddc1ee3bbaf3b
#
_cell.length_a   1.000
_cell.length_b   1.000
_cell.length_c   1.000
_cell.angle_alpha   90.00
_cell.angle_beta   90.00
_cell.angle_gamma   90.00
#
_symmetry.space_group_name_H-M   'P 1'
#
loop_
_entity.id
_entity.type
_entity.pdbx_description
1 polymer ?
#
loop_
_entity_poly.entity_id
_entity_poly.type
_entity_poly.pdbx_seq_one_letter_code
_entity_poly.pdbx_strand_id
1 'polypeptide(L)'
;MSVKGVLPAAFIAAFVTGAAGFGGGYMLGARRIVHFANAPTGSGVAYVLEGRCAAGVCQSLWIGSTVKTSKVVETLSGRGEEADEISWTPDGGRVAFIVNGYQLRLFDAHTGTNLGATAIINPDGFPTSRIARGVTFSTNGAAITFDDCPRDHSGCKPGIVAIKQ
;
A
#
# COMPACT_ATOMS: atom_id res chain seq x y z
N MET A 1 -36.73 13.43 -17.51
CA MET A 1 -35.46 13.09 -18.18
C MET A 1 -34.32 13.58 -17.29
N SER A 2 -33.67 12.68 -16.58
CA SER A 2 -32.60 13.00 -15.63
C SER A 2 -31.27 12.62 -16.25
N VAL A 3 -30.42 13.60 -16.51
CA VAL A 3 -29.08 13.38 -17.06
C VAL A 3 -28.14 13.12 -15.89
N LYS A 4 -27.71 11.88 -15.72
CA LYS A 4 -26.64 11.48 -14.81
C LYS A 4 -25.31 11.96 -15.39
N GLY A 5 -24.77 13.05 -14.83
CA GLY A 5 -23.42 13.49 -15.13
C GLY A 5 -22.41 12.54 -14.51
N VAL A 6 -21.67 11.82 -15.35
CA VAL A 6 -20.48 11.09 -14.96
C VAL A 6 -19.36 12.12 -14.84
N LEU A 7 -18.90 12.38 -13.62
CA LEU A 7 -17.69 13.18 -13.39
C LEU A 7 -16.45 12.36 -13.80
N PRO A 8 -15.57 12.89 -14.65
CA PRO A 8 -14.32 12.21 -14.98
C PRO A 8 -13.41 12.24 -13.76
N ALA A 9 -12.81 11.09 -13.46
CA ALA A 9 -11.75 10.95 -12.47
C ALA A 9 -10.59 11.91 -12.85
N ALA A 10 -10.47 13.01 -12.11
CA ALA A 10 -9.38 13.94 -12.30
C ALA A 10 -8.08 13.26 -11.82
N PHE A 11 -7.19 12.98 -12.75
CA PHE A 11 -5.80 12.61 -12.46
C PHE A 11 -5.14 13.80 -11.74
N ILE A 12 -4.97 13.70 -10.44
CA ILE A 12 -4.16 14.65 -9.68
C ILE A 12 -2.70 14.19 -9.81
N ALA A 13 -2.04 14.68 -10.86
CA ALA A 13 -0.59 14.67 -10.93
C ALA A 13 -0.06 15.78 -10.00
N ALA A 14 0.08 15.49 -8.71
CA ALA A 14 0.70 16.42 -7.77
C ALA A 14 2.22 16.30 -7.91
N PHE A 15 2.83 17.28 -8.58
CA PHE A 15 4.28 17.48 -8.54
C PHE A 15 4.63 18.07 -7.17
N VAL A 16 5.27 17.29 -6.31
CA VAL A 16 5.85 17.78 -5.06
C VAL A 16 7.35 17.93 -5.27
N THR A 17 7.80 19.16 -5.55
CA THR A 17 9.21 19.56 -5.43
C THR A 17 9.43 20.07 -4.02
N GLY A 18 10.12 19.28 -3.18
CA GLY A 18 10.46 19.68 -1.82
C GLY A 18 11.53 18.79 -1.25
N ALA A 19 12.73 19.35 -1.04
CA ALA A 19 13.80 18.70 -0.32
C ALA A 19 13.50 18.72 1.17
N ALA A 20 13.48 17.57 1.83
CA ALA A 20 13.71 17.48 3.27
C ALA A 20 14.38 16.13 3.54
N GLY A 21 15.61 16.20 4.05
CA GLY A 21 16.41 15.04 4.37
C GLY A 21 15.96 14.37 5.67
N PHE A 22 16.19 13.08 5.74
CA PHE A 22 16.96 12.38 6.78
C PHE A 22 16.82 10.87 6.54
N GLY A 23 17.97 10.21 6.35
CA GLY A 23 18.13 8.77 6.52
C GLY A 23 17.64 7.88 5.37
N GLY A 24 18.51 7.57 4.42
CA GLY A 24 18.34 6.48 3.46
C GLY A 24 17.88 6.93 2.08
N GLY A 25 18.77 6.83 1.09
CA GLY A 25 18.46 6.87 -0.34
C GLY A 25 17.78 8.13 -0.88
N TYR A 26 18.56 9.08 -1.37
CA TYR A 26 18.03 10.24 -2.08
C TYR A 26 17.22 9.78 -3.31
N MET A 27 15.91 10.11 -3.34
CA MET A 27 15.11 9.97 -4.54
C MET A 27 15.49 11.10 -5.53
N LEU A 28 16.06 10.73 -6.66
CA LEU A 28 16.44 11.64 -7.73
C LEU A 28 15.39 11.59 -8.83
N GLY A 29 14.76 12.72 -9.14
CA GLY A 29 13.86 12.85 -10.29
C GLY A 29 12.36 12.92 -9.95
N ALA A 30 11.51 12.78 -10.97
CA ALA A 30 10.05 12.82 -10.84
C ALA A 30 9.55 11.66 -9.97
N ARG A 31 8.68 11.99 -9.02
CA ARG A 31 8.00 11.01 -8.14
C ARG A 31 6.56 10.87 -8.60
N ARG A 32 6.02 9.66 -8.55
CA ARG A 32 4.61 9.41 -8.86
C ARG A 32 3.94 8.58 -7.77
N ILE A 33 2.68 8.86 -7.50
CA ILE A 33 1.84 8.00 -6.68
C ILE A 33 1.40 6.83 -7.57
N VAL A 34 1.74 5.61 -7.16
CA VAL A 34 1.41 4.38 -7.90
C VAL A 34 0.20 3.65 -7.30
N HIS A 35 0.02 3.74 -5.98
CA HIS A 35 -1.15 3.24 -5.27
C HIS A 35 -1.66 4.28 -4.30
N PHE A 36 -2.98 4.37 -4.14
CA PHE A 36 -3.64 5.34 -3.26
C PHE A 36 -4.92 4.75 -2.68
N ALA A 37 -5.15 4.96 -1.38
CA ALA A 37 -6.37 4.57 -0.70
C ALA A 37 -6.77 5.61 0.34
N ASN A 38 -8.07 5.92 0.41
CA ASN A 38 -8.66 6.71 1.48
C ASN A 38 -9.09 5.80 2.64
N ALA A 39 -8.95 6.28 3.86
CA ALA A 39 -9.56 5.61 5.00
C ALA A 39 -11.10 5.58 4.84
N PRO A 40 -11.77 4.49 5.25
CA PRO A 40 -13.23 4.37 5.17
C PRO A 40 -13.96 5.48 5.94
N THR A 41 -13.36 5.96 7.02
CA THR A 41 -13.88 7.07 7.83
C THR A 41 -13.71 8.45 7.20
N GLY A 42 -13.01 8.54 6.06
CA GLY A 42 -12.69 9.81 5.38
C GLY A 42 -11.60 10.66 6.05
N SER A 43 -11.00 10.18 7.14
CA SER A 43 -10.06 10.95 7.96
C SER A 43 -8.57 10.65 7.66
N GLY A 44 -8.28 9.88 6.64
CA GLY A 44 -6.90 9.51 6.34
C GLY A 44 -6.66 9.12 4.89
N VAL A 45 -5.40 9.19 4.50
CA VAL A 45 -4.91 8.71 3.20
C VAL A 45 -3.68 7.85 3.40
N ALA A 46 -3.56 6.80 2.59
CA ALA A 46 -2.34 6.02 2.45
C ALA A 46 -1.98 5.92 0.97
N TYR A 47 -0.71 5.97 0.66
CA TYR A 47 -0.27 5.86 -0.72
C TYR A 47 1.17 5.35 -0.83
N VAL A 48 1.49 4.85 -2.01
CA VAL A 48 2.83 4.44 -2.40
C VAL A 48 3.39 5.46 -3.36
N LEU A 49 4.53 6.02 -3.02
CA LEU A 49 5.26 6.96 -3.86
C LEU A 49 6.45 6.24 -4.49
N GLU A 50 6.49 6.20 -5.80
CA GLU A 50 7.60 5.66 -6.58
C GLU A 50 8.51 6.77 -7.07
N GLY A 51 9.82 6.53 -7.07
CA GLY A 51 10.83 7.45 -7.58
C GLY A 51 12.16 6.76 -7.84
N ARG A 52 13.13 7.50 -8.34
CA ARG A 52 14.47 6.98 -8.55
C ARG A 52 15.32 7.13 -7.28
N CYS A 53 16.12 6.10 -7.01
CA CYS A 53 17.13 6.11 -5.95
C CYS A 53 18.44 5.50 -6.47
N ALA A 54 19.47 5.45 -5.64
CA ALA A 54 20.77 4.88 -6.03
C ALA A 54 20.69 3.41 -6.46
N ALA A 55 19.71 2.66 -5.95
CA ALA A 55 19.49 1.26 -6.29
C ALA A 55 18.60 1.06 -7.55
N GLY A 56 18.13 2.14 -8.20
CA GLY A 56 17.25 2.11 -9.36
C GLY A 56 15.89 2.75 -9.08
N VAL A 57 14.80 2.00 -9.18
CA VAL A 57 13.45 2.43 -8.78
C VAL A 57 13.22 2.02 -7.33
N CYS A 58 12.73 2.93 -6.51
CA CYS A 58 12.39 2.69 -5.11
C CYS A 58 10.97 3.17 -4.85
N GLN A 59 10.31 2.50 -3.92
CA GLN A 59 9.01 2.91 -3.43
C GLN A 59 9.07 3.30 -1.96
N SER A 60 8.19 4.19 -1.54
CA SER A 60 8.01 4.56 -0.14
C SER A 60 6.53 4.55 0.22
N LEU A 61 6.24 4.07 1.43
CA LEU A 61 4.90 3.94 1.97
C LEU A 61 4.61 5.19 2.80
N TRP A 62 3.47 5.82 2.55
CA TRP A 62 3.07 7.09 3.16
C TRP A 62 1.69 6.99 3.79
N ILE A 63 1.53 7.60 4.97
CA ILE A 63 0.26 7.69 5.69
C ILE A 63 0.11 9.10 6.24
N GLY A 64 -1.12 9.62 6.24
CA GLY A 64 -1.46 10.92 6.84
C GLY A 64 -2.94 11.26 6.74
N SER A 65 -3.31 12.42 7.24
CA SER A 65 -4.69 12.93 7.10
C SER A 65 -4.98 13.47 5.69
N THR A 66 -3.95 13.97 5.02
CA THR A 66 -4.00 14.40 3.62
C THR A 66 -2.66 14.08 2.96
N VAL A 67 -2.58 14.13 1.64
CA VAL A 67 -1.30 13.96 0.90
C VAL A 67 -0.26 14.97 1.36
N LYS A 68 -0.65 16.23 1.66
CA LYS A 68 0.27 17.29 2.11
C LYS A 68 0.80 17.08 3.51
N THR A 69 0.05 16.43 4.38
CA THR A 69 0.40 16.19 5.80
C THR A 69 0.86 14.77 6.05
N SER A 70 0.98 13.96 4.99
CA SER A 70 1.46 12.59 5.09
C SER A 70 2.96 12.56 5.41
N LYS A 71 3.34 11.50 6.12
CA LYS A 71 4.74 11.16 6.40
C LYS A 71 5.09 9.80 5.83
N VAL A 72 6.36 9.61 5.50
CA VAL A 72 6.87 8.30 5.14
C VAL A 72 6.88 7.41 6.38
N VAL A 73 6.33 6.21 6.25
CA VAL A 73 6.35 5.19 7.32
C VAL A 73 7.35 4.09 7.02
N GLU A 74 7.66 3.86 5.74
CA GLU A 74 8.68 2.91 5.32
C GLU A 74 9.20 3.26 3.92
N THR A 75 10.46 2.93 3.66
CA THR A 75 11.05 2.98 2.31
C THR A 75 11.43 1.58 1.89
N LEU A 76 10.90 1.15 0.76
CA LEU A 76 11.21 -0.12 0.13
C LEU A 76 12.47 0.09 -0.73
N SER A 77 13.62 -0.34 -0.20
CA SER A 77 14.94 -0.12 -0.84
C SER A 77 15.58 -1.40 -1.36
N GLY A 78 14.91 -2.53 -1.14
CA GLY A 78 15.35 -3.83 -1.65
C GLY A 78 15.18 -3.93 -3.17
N ARG A 79 16.08 -4.66 -3.84
CA ARG A 79 15.91 -4.94 -5.25
C ARG A 79 14.63 -5.75 -5.46
N GLY A 80 13.67 -5.14 -6.17
CA GLY A 80 12.38 -5.76 -6.49
C GLY A 80 11.37 -5.75 -5.34
N GLU A 81 11.56 -4.95 -4.29
CA GLU A 81 10.48 -4.70 -3.33
C GLU A 81 9.49 -3.70 -3.90
N GLU A 82 8.26 -4.16 -4.11
CA GLU A 82 7.15 -3.36 -4.63
C GLU A 82 5.93 -3.52 -3.75
N ALA A 83 5.24 -2.42 -3.46
CA ALA A 83 3.93 -2.46 -2.83
C ALA A 83 2.86 -2.58 -3.91
N ASP A 84 1.97 -3.56 -3.75
CA ASP A 84 0.98 -3.93 -4.75
C ASP A 84 -0.42 -3.43 -4.39
N GLU A 85 -0.78 -3.45 -3.12
CA GLU A 85 -2.11 -3.07 -2.64
C GLU A 85 -2.07 -2.35 -1.30
N ILE A 86 -3.12 -1.57 -1.03
CA ILE A 86 -3.34 -0.87 0.24
C ILE A 86 -4.74 -1.21 0.74
N SER A 87 -4.84 -1.62 2.01
CA SER A 87 -6.11 -1.88 2.67
C SER A 87 -6.19 -1.21 4.04
N TRP A 88 -7.37 -0.73 4.40
CA TRP A 88 -7.65 -0.08 5.68
C TRP A 88 -8.55 -0.95 6.55
N THR A 89 -8.33 -0.89 7.88
CA THR A 89 -9.36 -1.38 8.81
C THR A 89 -10.63 -0.55 8.70
N PRO A 90 -11.81 -1.14 8.97
CA PRO A 90 -13.09 -0.43 8.86
C PRO A 90 -13.19 0.84 9.72
N ASP A 91 -12.49 0.86 10.86
CA ASP A 91 -12.41 2.01 11.76
C ASP A 91 -11.39 3.08 11.33
N GLY A 92 -10.58 2.79 10.31
CA GLY A 92 -9.50 3.66 9.84
C GLY A 92 -8.30 3.75 10.78
N GLY A 93 -8.23 2.91 11.81
CA GLY A 93 -7.16 2.94 12.81
C GLY A 93 -5.86 2.29 12.34
N ARG A 94 -5.94 1.37 11.38
CA ARG A 94 -4.77 0.66 10.83
C ARG A 94 -4.80 0.63 9.32
N VAL A 95 -3.63 0.55 8.73
CA VAL A 95 -3.46 0.37 7.28
C VAL A 95 -2.45 -0.73 7.00
N ALA A 96 -2.78 -1.56 6.03
CA ALA A 96 -1.91 -2.62 5.53
C ALA A 96 -1.44 -2.27 4.12
N PHE A 97 -0.16 -2.52 3.88
CA PHE A 97 0.43 -2.54 2.54
C PHE A 97 0.83 -3.98 2.21
N ILE A 98 0.47 -4.42 1.03
CA ILE A 98 0.93 -5.69 0.50
C ILE A 98 2.19 -5.45 -0.32
N VAL A 99 3.26 -6.11 0.05
CA VAL A 99 4.57 -5.99 -0.59
C VAL A 99 4.92 -7.30 -1.28
N ASN A 100 5.39 -7.21 -2.53
CA ASN A 100 5.75 -8.33 -3.39
C ASN A 100 4.60 -9.33 -3.62
N GLY A 101 3.36 -8.90 -3.42
CA GLY A 101 2.16 -9.72 -3.57
C GLY A 101 1.94 -10.76 -2.47
N TYR A 102 2.80 -10.88 -1.46
CA TYR A 102 2.64 -11.91 -0.43
C TYR A 102 2.91 -11.46 1.00
N GLN A 103 3.61 -10.36 1.21
CA GLN A 103 3.96 -9.85 2.53
C GLN A 103 3.05 -8.71 2.93
N LEU A 104 2.32 -8.89 4.01
CA LEU A 104 1.53 -7.83 4.64
C LEU A 104 2.43 -7.06 5.61
N ARG A 105 2.42 -5.74 5.50
CA ARG A 105 3.04 -4.81 6.44
C ARG A 105 1.95 -3.92 7.04
N LEU A 106 1.82 -3.99 8.37
CA LEU A 106 0.74 -3.32 9.11
C LEU A 106 1.26 -2.11 9.87
N PHE A 107 0.54 -1.00 9.78
CA PHE A 107 0.88 0.24 10.46
C PHE A 107 -0.31 0.80 11.23
N ASP A 108 -0.03 1.43 12.35
CA ASP A 108 -0.96 2.33 13.02
C ASP A 108 -1.13 3.59 12.16
N ALA A 109 -2.36 3.92 11.83
CA ALA A 109 -2.64 4.99 10.88
C ALA A 109 -2.43 6.40 11.46
N HIS A 110 -2.53 6.57 12.78
CA HIS A 110 -2.37 7.86 13.44
C HIS A 110 -0.90 8.17 13.72
N THR A 111 -0.18 7.18 14.22
CA THR A 111 1.24 7.35 14.61
C THR A 111 2.19 7.04 13.47
N GLY A 112 1.79 6.20 12.51
CA GLY A 112 2.66 5.63 11.47
C GLY A 112 3.60 4.55 12.01
N THR A 113 3.35 4.05 13.24
CA THR A 113 4.18 3.01 13.84
C THR A 113 3.97 1.69 13.10
N ASN A 114 5.06 1.00 12.77
CA ASN A 114 5.02 -0.35 12.22
C ASN A 114 4.56 -1.32 13.31
N LEU A 115 3.44 -2.00 13.07
CA LEU A 115 2.83 -2.98 13.98
C LEU A 115 3.28 -4.42 13.67
N GLY A 116 4.04 -4.60 12.58
CA GLY A 116 4.59 -5.89 12.20
C GLY A 116 4.43 -6.21 10.71
N ALA A 117 5.08 -7.29 10.33
CA ALA A 117 4.99 -7.85 8.99
C ALA A 117 4.75 -9.36 9.07
N THR A 118 3.95 -9.90 8.17
CA THR A 118 3.67 -11.33 8.08
C THR A 118 3.49 -11.76 6.63
N ALA A 119 3.95 -12.95 6.28
CA ALA A 119 3.62 -13.55 4.99
C ALA A 119 2.17 -14.04 5.03
N ILE A 120 1.34 -13.59 4.10
CA ILE A 120 -0.06 -14.05 3.94
C ILE A 120 -0.18 -15.17 2.90
N ILE A 121 0.82 -15.29 2.03
CA ILE A 121 1.04 -16.43 1.14
C ILE A 121 2.47 -16.92 1.40
N ASN A 122 2.67 -18.23 1.48
CA ASN A 122 4.01 -18.78 1.56
C ASN A 122 4.73 -18.61 0.21
N PRO A 123 5.83 -17.84 0.17
CA PRO A 123 6.55 -17.65 -1.08
C PRO A 123 7.24 -18.95 -1.50
N ASP A 124 7.09 -19.32 -2.74
CA ASP A 124 7.72 -20.49 -3.37
C ASP A 124 9.06 -20.13 -4.06
N GLY A 125 9.54 -18.93 -3.78
CA GLY A 125 10.76 -18.35 -4.34
C GLY A 125 10.62 -16.84 -4.47
N PHE A 126 11.59 -16.20 -5.14
CA PHE A 126 11.52 -14.78 -5.45
C PHE A 126 11.90 -14.53 -6.91
N PRO A 127 11.03 -13.88 -7.71
CA PRO A 127 9.64 -13.49 -7.34
C PRO A 127 8.76 -14.72 -7.13
N THR A 128 7.84 -14.64 -6.14
CA THR A 128 6.88 -15.72 -5.89
C THR A 128 5.98 -15.95 -7.12
N SER A 129 5.59 -17.20 -7.38
CA SER A 129 4.64 -17.54 -8.45
C SER A 129 3.20 -17.17 -8.11
N ARG A 130 2.92 -16.87 -6.84
CA ARG A 130 1.58 -16.54 -6.33
C ARG A 130 1.57 -15.15 -5.71
N ILE A 131 0.42 -14.49 -5.80
CA ILE A 131 0.20 -13.13 -5.27
C ILE A 131 -1.17 -13.03 -4.60
N ALA A 132 -1.25 -12.24 -3.52
CA ALA A 132 -2.52 -11.85 -2.92
C ALA A 132 -3.16 -10.72 -3.75
N ARG A 133 -4.47 -10.80 -3.92
CA ARG A 133 -5.29 -9.80 -4.60
C ARG A 133 -6.55 -9.52 -3.81
N GLY A 134 -7.11 -8.32 -4.01
CA GLY A 134 -8.37 -7.93 -3.38
C GLY A 134 -8.29 -7.96 -1.85
N VAL A 135 -7.17 -7.52 -1.31
CA VAL A 135 -6.89 -7.59 0.12
C VAL A 135 -7.82 -6.67 0.90
N THR A 136 -8.61 -7.24 1.81
CA THR A 136 -9.57 -6.50 2.63
C THR A 136 -9.57 -6.96 4.08
N PHE A 137 -9.75 -6.04 5.01
CA PHE A 137 -9.97 -6.38 6.40
C PHE A 137 -11.40 -6.90 6.63
N SER A 138 -11.54 -7.85 7.55
CA SER A 138 -12.84 -8.23 8.11
C SER A 138 -13.49 -7.03 8.80
N THR A 139 -14.80 -7.08 8.97
CA THR A 139 -15.59 -5.98 9.58
C THR A 139 -15.14 -5.58 10.98
N ASN A 140 -14.55 -6.50 11.73
CA ASN A 140 -13.98 -6.26 13.06
C ASN A 140 -12.47 -5.97 13.06
N GLY A 141 -11.82 -5.90 11.88
CA GLY A 141 -10.40 -5.65 11.74
C GLY A 141 -9.47 -6.77 12.26
N ALA A 142 -10.01 -7.93 12.65
CA ALA A 142 -9.25 -9.01 13.27
C ALA A 142 -8.62 -9.98 12.25
N ALA A 143 -9.05 -9.94 11.00
CA ALA A 143 -8.53 -10.79 9.94
C ALA A 143 -8.44 -10.01 8.63
N ILE A 144 -7.66 -10.54 7.71
CA ILE A 144 -7.58 -10.10 6.32
C ILE A 144 -8.02 -11.24 5.43
N THR A 145 -8.88 -10.94 4.47
CA THR A 145 -9.28 -11.82 3.38
C THR A 145 -8.63 -11.38 2.09
N PHE A 146 -8.32 -12.29 1.22
CA PHE A 146 -7.69 -12.04 -0.07
C PHE A 146 -7.92 -13.22 -1.03
N ASP A 147 -7.66 -12.98 -2.30
CA ASP A 147 -7.57 -14.03 -3.29
C ASP A 147 -6.09 -14.40 -3.48
N ASP A 148 -5.74 -15.64 -3.20
CA ASP A 148 -4.43 -16.22 -3.48
C ASP A 148 -4.42 -16.69 -4.93
N CYS A 149 -3.77 -15.94 -5.79
CA CYS A 149 -3.76 -16.12 -7.24
C CYS A 149 -2.38 -16.48 -7.77
N PRO A 150 -2.28 -17.38 -8.77
CA PRO A 150 -1.10 -17.40 -9.64
C PRO A 150 -0.91 -16.04 -10.33
N ARG A 151 0.34 -15.72 -10.72
CA ARG A 151 0.63 -14.44 -11.39
C ARG A 151 -0.07 -14.27 -12.75
N ASP A 152 -0.48 -15.35 -13.38
CA ASP A 152 -1.29 -15.34 -14.59
C ASP A 152 -2.79 -15.10 -14.33
N HIS A 153 -3.16 -14.92 -13.05
CA HIS A 153 -4.53 -14.71 -12.56
C HIS A 153 -5.49 -15.89 -12.81
N SER A 154 -4.98 -17.07 -13.11
CA SER A 154 -5.80 -18.29 -13.25
C SER A 154 -6.01 -18.96 -11.89
N GLY A 155 -7.22 -19.50 -11.67
CA GLY A 155 -7.47 -20.40 -10.54
C GLY A 155 -7.21 -19.81 -9.17
N CYS A 156 -7.60 -18.56 -8.91
CA CYS A 156 -7.51 -17.93 -7.60
C CYS A 156 -8.29 -18.70 -6.53
N LYS A 157 -7.80 -18.73 -5.31
CA LYS A 157 -8.44 -19.37 -4.16
C LYS A 157 -8.59 -18.36 -3.04
N PRO A 158 -9.73 -18.35 -2.32
CA PRO A 158 -9.88 -17.46 -1.18
C PRO A 158 -8.90 -17.83 -0.07
N GLY A 159 -8.27 -16.82 0.50
CA GLY A 159 -7.38 -16.90 1.65
C GLY A 159 -7.87 -16.04 2.80
N ILE A 160 -7.50 -16.41 4.01
CA ILE A 160 -7.76 -15.65 5.22
C ILE A 160 -6.58 -15.76 6.19
N VAL A 161 -6.19 -14.65 6.78
CA VAL A 161 -5.12 -14.59 7.79
C VAL A 161 -5.62 -13.78 8.97
N ALA A 162 -5.49 -14.34 10.19
CA ALA A 162 -5.77 -13.63 11.43
C ALA A 162 -4.66 -12.59 11.70
N ILE A 163 -5.07 -11.39 12.08
CA ILE A 163 -4.17 -10.32 12.51
C ILE A 163 -3.99 -10.42 14.02
N LYS A 164 -2.76 -10.66 14.47
CA LYS A 164 -2.44 -10.60 15.90
C LYS A 164 -2.63 -9.16 16.38
N GLN A 165 -3.44 -9.01 17.39
CA GLN A 165 -3.66 -7.74 18.09
C GLN A 165 -2.52 -7.44 19.04
#